data_3629ad1900a4aff60196e33fd5c41da1
#
_entry.id   3629ad1900a4aff60196e33fd5c41da1
#
_cell.length_a   1.000
_cell.length_b   1.000
_cell.length_c   1.000
_cell.angle_alpha   90.00
_cell.angle_beta   90.00
_cell.angle_gamma   90.00
#
_symmetry.space_group_name_H-M   'P 1'
#
loop_
_entity.id
_entity.type
_entity.pdbx_description
1 polymer ?
#
loop_
_entity_poly.entity_id
_entity_poly.type
_entity_poly.pdbx_seq_one_letter_code
_entity_poly.pdbx_strand_id
1 'polypeptide(L)'
;MPDASTTIGSLKDAVRAFADERQWEPFHSPKNISMALACEVGELLEPFRWLTGDESRQACADPATRGAIADELADVACLLFQFSVASGIDISDAVRAKMVKNAVKYPAT
;
A
#
# COMPACT_ATOMS: atom_id res chain seq x y z
N MET A 1 -15.42 -2.61 6.10
CA MET A 1 -15.89 -3.44 4.98
C MET A 1 -14.72 -4.24 4.42
N PRO A 2 -14.88 -5.55 4.20
CA PRO A 2 -13.77 -6.37 3.72
C PRO A 2 -13.47 -6.15 2.24
N ASP A 3 -12.34 -6.65 1.78
CA ASP A 3 -11.87 -6.50 0.40
C ASP A 3 -12.91 -6.94 -0.63
N ALA A 4 -13.65 -8.02 -0.35
CA ALA A 4 -14.64 -8.56 -1.29
C ALA A 4 -15.80 -7.59 -1.58
N SER A 5 -16.07 -6.63 -0.71
CA SER A 5 -17.17 -5.66 -0.82
C SER A 5 -16.69 -4.21 -0.90
N THR A 6 -15.39 -3.98 -1.01
CA THR A 6 -14.79 -2.65 -1.04
C THR A 6 -14.08 -2.43 -2.38
N THR A 7 -14.25 -1.26 -2.99
CA THR A 7 -13.54 -0.92 -4.21
C THR A 7 -12.29 -0.09 -3.92
N ILE A 8 -11.30 -0.16 -4.79
CA ILE A 8 -10.12 0.70 -4.73
C ILE A 8 -10.55 2.17 -4.82
N GLY A 9 -11.52 2.48 -5.68
CA GLY A 9 -12.03 3.85 -5.81
C GLY A 9 -12.58 4.41 -4.50
N SER A 10 -13.32 3.61 -3.74
CA SER A 10 -13.85 4.04 -2.44
C SER A 10 -12.74 4.30 -1.41
N LEU A 11 -11.69 3.49 -1.43
CA LEU A 11 -10.54 3.72 -0.54
C LEU A 11 -9.75 4.97 -0.93
N LYS A 12 -9.56 5.20 -2.22
CA LYS A 12 -8.93 6.44 -2.71
C LYS A 12 -9.73 7.66 -2.27
N ASP A 13 -11.05 7.62 -2.41
CA ASP A 13 -11.92 8.70 -1.96
C ASP A 13 -11.79 8.95 -0.46
N ALA A 14 -11.71 7.89 0.34
CA ALA A 14 -11.57 8.00 1.79
C ALA A 14 -10.24 8.65 2.19
N VAL A 15 -9.12 8.22 1.60
CA VAL A 15 -7.80 8.80 1.93
C VAL A 15 -7.69 10.23 1.40
N ARG A 16 -8.29 10.53 0.26
CA ARG A 16 -8.35 11.89 -0.28
C ARG A 16 -9.12 12.82 0.63
N ALA A 17 -10.31 12.42 1.07
CA ALA A 17 -11.14 13.22 1.98
C ALA A 17 -10.41 13.47 3.30
N PHE A 18 -9.73 12.46 3.83
CA PHE A 18 -8.94 12.59 5.06
C PHE A 18 -7.84 13.65 4.93
N ALA A 19 -7.12 13.65 3.80
CA ALA A 19 -6.06 14.63 3.53
C ALA A 19 -6.63 16.04 3.28
N ASP A 20 -7.74 16.13 2.56
CA ASP A 20 -8.39 17.41 2.25
C ASP A 20 -8.88 18.10 3.53
N GLU A 21 -9.49 17.35 4.46
CA GLU A 21 -9.95 17.88 5.74
C GLU A 21 -8.81 18.50 6.56
N ARG A 22 -7.58 18.03 6.36
CA ARG A 22 -6.38 18.47 7.07
C ARG A 22 -5.54 19.45 6.25
N GLN A 23 -6.00 19.78 5.06
CA GLN A 23 -5.28 20.69 4.15
C GLN A 23 -3.86 20.21 3.83
N TRP A 24 -3.71 18.89 3.62
CA TRP A 24 -2.42 18.27 3.32
C TRP A 24 -2.04 18.29 1.84
N GLU A 25 -2.99 18.62 0.96
CA GLU A 25 -2.79 18.56 -0.49
C GLU A 25 -1.53 19.30 -0.96
N PRO A 26 -1.19 20.52 -0.44
CA PRO A 26 0.04 21.20 -0.88
C PRO A 26 1.33 20.41 -0.58
N PHE A 27 1.29 19.49 0.38
CA PHE A 27 2.44 18.66 0.75
C PHE A 27 2.44 17.31 0.04
N HIS A 28 1.38 16.97 -0.69
CA HIS A 28 1.18 15.68 -1.34
C HIS A 28 1.60 15.69 -2.81
N SER A 29 2.81 16.19 -3.09
CA SER A 29 3.41 16.02 -4.41
C SER A 29 3.79 14.54 -4.60
N PRO A 30 3.83 14.03 -5.85
CA PRO A 30 4.32 12.66 -6.11
C PRO A 30 5.70 12.40 -5.50
N LYS A 31 6.59 13.39 -5.54
CA LYS A 31 7.92 13.28 -4.92
C LYS A 31 7.81 13.04 -3.41
N ASN A 32 7.06 13.88 -2.71
CA ASN A 32 6.95 13.77 -1.25
C ASN A 32 6.26 12.48 -0.83
N ILE A 33 5.21 12.08 -1.56
CA ILE A 33 4.52 10.81 -1.28
C ILE A 33 5.45 9.62 -1.51
N SER A 34 6.25 9.63 -2.58
CA SER A 34 7.19 8.54 -2.84
C SER A 34 8.24 8.40 -1.74
N MET A 35 8.71 9.53 -1.20
CA MET A 35 9.65 9.53 -0.08
C MET A 35 9.00 8.98 1.20
N ALA A 36 7.79 9.41 1.52
CA ALA A 36 7.04 8.89 2.66
C ALA A 36 6.75 7.40 2.51
N LEU A 37 6.38 6.97 1.29
CA LEU A 37 6.14 5.57 0.98
C LEU A 37 7.38 4.71 1.24
N ALA A 38 8.57 5.18 0.85
CA ALA A 38 9.81 4.46 1.10
C ALA A 38 10.05 4.27 2.61
N CYS A 39 9.74 5.28 3.42
CA CYS A 39 9.85 5.18 4.88
C CYS A 39 8.86 4.15 5.44
N GLU A 40 7.62 4.18 4.99
CA GLU A 40 6.58 3.25 5.48
C GLU A 40 6.86 1.81 5.04
N VAL A 41 7.41 1.60 3.85
CA VAL A 41 7.85 0.26 3.42
C VAL A 41 8.95 -0.24 4.36
N GLY A 42 9.87 0.63 4.79
CA GLY A 42 10.88 0.29 5.79
C GLY A 42 10.27 -0.11 7.13
N GLU A 43 9.21 0.57 7.56
CA GLU A 43 8.49 0.22 8.80
C GLU A 43 7.74 -1.11 8.67
N LEU A 44 7.19 -1.41 7.50
CA LEU A 44 6.58 -2.71 7.24
C LEU A 44 7.63 -3.84 7.28
N LEU A 45 8.84 -3.57 6.81
CA LEU A 45 9.95 -4.53 6.85
C LEU A 45 10.44 -4.81 8.28
N GLU A 46 10.40 -3.81 9.16
CA GLU A 46 11.05 -3.84 10.47
C GLU A 46 10.68 -5.08 11.32
N PRO A 47 9.40 -5.50 11.42
CA PRO A 47 9.04 -6.70 12.18
C PRO A 47 9.64 -8.00 11.64
N PHE A 48 10.06 -8.02 10.38
CA PHE A 48 10.46 -9.25 9.69
C PHE A 48 11.96 -9.37 9.47
N ARG A 49 12.70 -8.28 9.56
CA ARG A 49 14.10 -8.24 9.06
C ARG A 49 15.03 -9.25 9.70
N TRP A 50 14.76 -9.67 10.94
CA TRP A 50 15.57 -10.65 11.67
C TRP A 50 14.91 -12.03 11.78
N LEU A 51 13.78 -12.24 11.10
CA LEU A 51 13.02 -13.48 11.14
C LEU A 51 13.32 -14.34 9.91
N THR A 52 13.16 -15.66 10.07
CA THR A 52 13.09 -16.58 8.93
C THR A 52 11.74 -16.42 8.21
N GLY A 53 11.63 -17.04 7.02
CA GLY A 53 10.35 -17.05 6.28
C GLY A 53 9.23 -17.67 7.10
N ASP A 54 9.48 -18.79 7.79
CA ASP A 54 8.47 -19.44 8.61
C ASP A 54 8.09 -18.60 9.83
N GLU A 55 9.07 -17.99 10.49
CA GLU A 55 8.80 -17.07 11.60
C GLU A 55 7.99 -15.85 11.15
N SER A 56 8.22 -15.34 9.93
CA SER A 56 7.44 -14.23 9.40
C SER A 56 5.97 -14.59 9.20
N ARG A 57 5.69 -15.81 8.74
CA ARG A 57 4.30 -16.30 8.62
C ARG A 57 3.64 -16.41 9.98
N GLN A 58 4.36 -16.90 10.99
CA GLN A 58 3.85 -16.99 12.35
C GLN A 58 3.57 -15.62 12.94
N ALA A 59 4.42 -14.64 12.70
CA ALA A 59 4.22 -13.25 13.16
C ALA A 59 2.93 -12.65 12.61
N CYS A 60 2.60 -12.93 11.35
CA CYS A 60 1.37 -12.46 10.73
C CYS A 60 0.12 -13.15 11.29
N ALA A 61 0.24 -14.39 11.77
CA ALA A 61 -0.87 -15.14 12.35
C ALA A 61 -1.06 -14.89 13.84
N ASP A 62 -0.02 -14.48 14.54
CA ASP A 62 -0.02 -14.29 15.99
C ASP A 62 -0.82 -13.03 16.37
N PRO A 63 -1.89 -13.14 17.18
CA PRO A 63 -2.66 -11.97 17.62
C PRO A 63 -1.83 -10.88 18.30
N ALA A 64 -0.70 -11.22 18.92
CA ALA A 64 0.17 -10.25 19.60
C ALA A 64 0.91 -9.33 18.63
N THR A 65 1.16 -9.78 17.38
CA THR A 65 1.96 -9.03 16.40
C THR A 65 1.19 -8.63 15.15
N ARG A 66 0.11 -9.35 14.84
CA ARG A 66 -0.69 -9.15 13.61
C ARG A 66 -1.24 -7.72 13.47
N GLY A 67 -1.71 -7.14 14.57
CA GLY A 67 -2.31 -5.79 14.55
C GLY A 67 -1.33 -4.71 14.13
N ALA A 68 -0.11 -4.75 14.67
CA ALA A 68 0.92 -3.80 14.30
C ALA A 68 1.35 -3.96 12.84
N ILE A 69 1.45 -5.21 12.35
CA ILE A 69 1.76 -5.49 10.95
C ILE A 69 0.64 -4.97 10.03
N ALA A 70 -0.62 -5.16 10.42
CA ALA A 70 -1.75 -4.65 9.66
C ALA A 70 -1.73 -3.11 9.57
N ASP A 71 -1.35 -2.42 10.64
CA ASP A 71 -1.22 -0.96 10.63
C ASP A 71 -0.16 -0.50 9.63
N GLU A 72 0.99 -1.15 9.59
CA GLU A 72 2.06 -0.82 8.65
C GLU A 72 1.67 -1.12 7.19
N LEU A 73 0.99 -2.24 6.95
CA LEU A 73 0.44 -2.55 5.63
C LEU A 73 -0.55 -1.47 5.20
N ALA A 74 -1.43 -1.05 6.10
CA ALA A 74 -2.42 -0.01 5.83
C ALA A 74 -1.76 1.34 5.51
N ASP A 75 -0.70 1.71 6.24
CA ASP A 75 0.04 2.95 5.97
C ASP A 75 0.65 2.94 4.57
N VAL A 76 1.24 1.82 4.15
CA VAL A 76 1.77 1.66 2.78
C VAL A 76 0.65 1.81 1.75
N ALA A 77 -0.48 1.13 1.96
CA ALA A 77 -1.62 1.20 1.04
C ALA A 77 -2.20 2.61 0.94
N CYS A 78 -2.34 3.31 2.07
CA CYS A 78 -2.81 4.71 2.07
C CYS A 78 -1.92 5.60 1.20
N LEU A 79 -0.62 5.45 1.29
CA LEU A 79 0.32 6.25 0.50
C LEU A 79 0.29 5.87 -0.98
N LEU A 80 0.09 4.59 -1.32
CA LEU A 80 -0.12 4.17 -2.71
C LEU A 80 -1.38 4.82 -3.29
N PHE A 81 -2.47 4.87 -2.54
CA PHE A 81 -3.70 5.54 -2.98
C PHE A 81 -3.50 7.05 -3.10
N GLN A 82 -2.81 7.67 -2.17
CA GLN A 82 -2.46 9.09 -2.27
C GLN A 82 -1.59 9.39 -3.49
N PHE A 83 -0.65 8.52 -3.81
CA PHE A 83 0.17 8.65 -5.01
C PHE A 83 -0.70 8.58 -6.28
N SER A 84 -1.63 7.63 -6.32
CA SER A 84 -2.59 7.52 -7.43
C SER A 84 -3.40 8.81 -7.60
N VAL A 85 -3.89 9.38 -6.51
CA VAL A 85 -4.62 10.65 -6.52
C VAL A 85 -3.73 11.79 -7.02
N ALA A 86 -2.54 11.94 -6.45
CA ALA A 86 -1.64 13.07 -6.78
C ALA A 86 -1.10 13.01 -8.21
N SER A 87 -0.88 11.81 -8.74
CA SER A 87 -0.33 11.61 -10.09
C SER A 87 -1.38 11.56 -11.18
N GLY A 88 -2.65 11.36 -10.84
CA GLY A 88 -3.71 11.12 -11.82
C GLY A 88 -3.64 9.74 -12.47
N ILE A 89 -2.81 8.83 -11.97
CA ILE A 89 -2.69 7.47 -12.50
C ILE A 89 -3.73 6.59 -11.83
N ASP A 90 -4.58 5.94 -12.63
CA ASP A 90 -5.53 4.95 -12.13
C ASP A 90 -4.77 3.68 -11.75
N ILE A 91 -4.81 3.33 -10.45
CA ILE A 91 -3.99 2.22 -9.95
C ILE A 91 -4.50 0.86 -10.44
N SER A 92 -5.80 0.69 -10.58
CA SER A 92 -6.38 -0.58 -11.06
C SER A 92 -5.98 -0.85 -12.51
N ASP A 93 -6.08 0.15 -13.37
CA ASP A 93 -5.66 0.05 -14.77
C ASP A 93 -4.15 -0.20 -14.86
N ALA A 94 -3.36 0.50 -14.06
CA ALA A 94 -1.91 0.34 -14.05
C ALA A 94 -1.50 -1.07 -13.63
N VAL A 95 -2.14 -1.63 -12.59
CA VAL A 95 -1.87 -3.00 -12.13
C VAL A 95 -2.21 -4.01 -13.22
N ARG A 96 -3.38 -3.91 -13.85
CA ARG A 96 -3.80 -4.83 -14.90
C ARG A 96 -2.88 -4.78 -16.12
N ALA A 97 -2.51 -3.58 -16.55
CA ALA A 97 -1.59 -3.39 -17.66
C ALA A 97 -0.20 -3.98 -17.35
N LYS A 98 0.27 -3.78 -16.12
CA LYS A 98 1.57 -4.31 -15.69
C LYS A 98 1.55 -5.84 -15.60
N MET A 99 0.45 -6.43 -15.16
CA MET A 99 0.31 -7.89 -15.12
C MET A 99 0.42 -8.53 -16.50
N VAL A 100 -0.13 -7.89 -17.54
CA VAL A 100 0.02 -8.35 -18.92
C VAL A 100 1.51 -8.36 -19.33
N LYS A 101 2.22 -7.28 -19.03
CA LYS A 101 3.67 -7.19 -19.30
C LYS A 101 4.46 -8.23 -18.50
N ASN A 102 4.09 -8.45 -17.25
CA ASN A 102 4.76 -9.43 -16.38
C ASN A 102 4.53 -10.86 -16.86
N ALA A 103 3.37 -11.18 -17.42
CA ALA A 103 3.11 -12.50 -17.99
C ALA A 103 4.03 -12.81 -19.18
N VAL A 104 4.41 -11.80 -19.96
CA VAL A 104 5.39 -11.93 -21.03
C VAL A 104 6.80 -12.09 -20.46
N LYS A 105 7.17 -11.26 -19.47
CA LYS A 105 8.51 -11.27 -18.87
C LYS A 105 8.78 -12.51 -18.03
N TYR A 106 7.77 -13.01 -17.33
CA TYR A 106 7.84 -14.17 -16.44
C TYR A 106 6.79 -15.20 -16.84
N PRO A 107 6.97 -15.91 -17.98
CA PRO A 107 5.96 -16.86 -18.45
C PRO A 107 5.79 -18.02 -17.48
N ALA A 108 4.57 -18.54 -17.38
CA ALA A 108 4.29 -19.75 -16.62
C ALA A 108 4.97 -20.95 -17.27
N THR A 109 5.46 -21.89 -16.46
CA THR A 109 6.15 -23.10 -16.95
C THR A 109 5.21 -24.29 -17.06
#